data_5376cffdd6e537bf16330fe8c421c290
#
_entry.id   5376cffdd6e537bf16330fe8c421c290
#
_cell.length_a   1.000
_cell.length_b   1.000
_cell.length_c   1.000
_cell.angle_alpha   90.00
_cell.angle_beta   90.00
_cell.angle_gamma   90.00
#
_symmetry.space_group_name_H-M   'P 1'
#
loop_
_entity.id
_entity.type
_entity.pdbx_description
1 polymer ?
#
loop_
_entity_poly.entity_id
_entity_poly.type
_entity_poly.pdbx_seq_one_letter_code
_entity_poly.pdbx_strand_id
1 'polypeptide(L)'
;MNKKINGVLTAIVTTFDREGAFDPMKQREQVRRQINAGNGIFCGGTNGEFFVLNEQEKIAVTTTCVDEINGRAPVVAHNGEISTRETIRLGKQIARLGVD
;
A
#
# COMPACT_ATOMS: atom_id res chain seq x y z
N MET A 1 -5.06 5.93 -11.11
CA MET A 1 -6.06 6.98 -10.93
C MET A 1 -5.34 8.25 -10.55
N ASN A 2 -5.87 9.38 -10.97
CA ASN A 2 -5.15 10.65 -10.84
C ASN A 2 -5.92 11.62 -9.97
N LYS A 3 -6.26 11.17 -8.77
CA LYS A 3 -6.84 12.03 -7.75
C LYS A 3 -5.84 13.08 -7.32
N LYS A 4 -6.33 14.26 -7.03
CA LYS A 4 -5.50 15.25 -6.37
C LYS A 4 -5.17 14.74 -4.97
N ILE A 5 -3.87 14.65 -4.69
CA ILE A 5 -3.40 14.16 -3.40
C ILE A 5 -3.28 15.33 -2.44
N ASN A 6 -4.10 15.33 -1.40
CA ASN A 6 -4.01 16.32 -0.33
C ASN A 6 -4.48 15.70 0.98
N GLY A 7 -4.31 16.43 2.08
CA GLY A 7 -4.69 15.95 3.40
C GLY A 7 -3.66 15.01 3.99
N VAL A 8 -4.09 14.22 4.97
CA VAL A 8 -3.21 13.30 5.68
C VAL A 8 -3.15 11.97 4.94
N LEU A 9 -1.94 11.48 4.73
CA LEU A 9 -1.68 10.14 4.21
C LEU A 9 -1.06 9.33 5.35
N THR A 10 -1.81 8.42 5.90
CA THR A 10 -1.31 7.60 7.00
C THR A 10 -0.38 6.52 6.49
N ALA A 11 0.82 6.45 7.04
CA ALA A 11 1.77 5.38 6.73
C ALA A 11 1.34 4.12 7.50
N ILE A 12 0.45 3.33 6.91
CA ILE A 12 -0.17 2.21 7.60
C ILE A 12 0.76 1.01 7.71
N VAL A 13 0.49 0.18 8.72
CA VAL A 13 1.19 -1.08 8.91
C VAL A 13 0.74 -2.10 7.87
N THR A 14 1.57 -3.11 7.65
CA THR A 14 1.19 -4.31 6.91
C THR A 14 0.83 -5.39 7.92
N THR A 15 -0.26 -6.08 7.69
CA THR A 15 -0.76 -7.10 8.61
C THR A 15 -0.33 -8.49 8.18
N PHE A 16 0.00 -9.31 9.16
CA PHE A 16 0.46 -10.69 8.92
C PHE A 16 -0.37 -11.66 9.76
N ASP A 17 -0.52 -12.87 9.28
CA ASP A 17 -1.15 -13.94 10.05
C ASP A 17 -0.13 -14.59 10.99
N ARG A 18 -0.56 -15.65 11.68
CA ARG A 18 0.29 -16.34 12.67
C ARG A 18 1.51 -17.01 12.05
N GLU A 19 1.43 -17.36 10.77
CA GLU A 19 2.53 -17.98 10.02
C GLU A 19 3.45 -16.96 9.38
N GLY A 20 3.18 -15.67 9.55
CA GLY A 20 3.98 -14.60 8.98
C GLY A 20 3.61 -14.25 7.54
N ALA A 21 2.53 -14.81 7.02
CA ALA A 21 2.06 -14.46 5.68
C ALA A 21 1.19 -13.20 5.73
N PHE A 22 1.18 -12.45 4.62
CA PHE A 22 0.33 -11.27 4.51
C PHE A 22 -1.14 -11.63 4.72
N ASP A 23 -1.83 -10.85 5.54
CA ASP A 23 -3.24 -11.06 5.88
C ASP A 23 -4.10 -9.98 5.21
N PRO A 24 -4.70 -10.28 4.05
CA PRO A 24 -5.49 -9.27 3.32
C PRO A 24 -6.72 -8.78 4.07
N MET A 25 -7.38 -9.65 4.81
CA MET A 25 -8.61 -9.25 5.53
C MET A 25 -8.32 -8.24 6.61
N LYS A 26 -7.27 -8.48 7.41
CA LYS A 26 -6.87 -7.52 8.43
C LYS A 26 -6.33 -6.23 7.82
N GLN A 27 -5.68 -6.33 6.67
CA GLN A 27 -5.22 -5.15 5.95
C GLN A 27 -6.40 -4.27 5.53
N ARG A 28 -7.47 -4.89 5.04
CA ARG A 28 -8.70 -4.15 4.67
C ARG A 28 -9.31 -3.44 5.87
N GLU A 29 -9.28 -4.05 7.04
CA GLU A 29 -9.76 -3.41 8.27
C GLU A 29 -8.96 -2.16 8.60
N GLN A 30 -7.63 -2.22 8.48
CA GLN A 30 -6.76 -1.07 8.71
C GLN A 30 -7.07 0.07 7.72
N VAL A 31 -7.27 -0.26 6.45
CA VAL A 31 -7.61 0.72 5.43
C VAL A 31 -8.95 1.38 5.76
N ARG A 32 -9.97 0.59 6.10
CA ARG A 32 -11.30 1.14 6.45
C ARG A 32 -11.22 2.09 7.63
N ARG A 33 -10.38 1.77 8.61
CA ARG A 33 -10.16 2.63 9.76
C ARG A 33 -9.68 4.02 9.34
N GLN A 34 -8.75 4.06 8.40
CA GLN A 34 -8.20 5.32 7.89
C GLN A 34 -9.23 6.09 7.06
N ILE A 35 -9.96 5.40 6.21
CA ILE A 35 -11.02 6.04 5.42
C ILE A 35 -12.05 6.68 6.34
N ASN A 36 -12.47 5.96 7.38
CA ASN A 36 -13.46 6.46 8.33
C ASN A 36 -12.97 7.66 9.11
N ALA A 37 -11.66 7.77 9.30
CA ALA A 37 -11.03 8.93 9.95
C ALA A 37 -10.79 10.10 8.99
N GLY A 38 -11.12 9.94 7.71
CA GLY A 38 -10.93 11.00 6.72
C GLY A 38 -9.53 11.03 6.12
N ASN A 39 -8.74 10.00 6.30
CA ASN A 39 -7.35 9.97 5.84
C ASN A 39 -7.21 9.14 4.56
N GLY A 40 -6.23 9.54 3.73
CA GLY A 40 -5.69 8.66 2.70
C GLY A 40 -4.64 7.74 3.32
N ILE A 41 -4.02 6.90 2.50
CA ILE A 41 -3.00 5.97 2.98
C ILE A 41 -1.73 6.02 2.16
N PHE A 42 -0.64 5.68 2.83
CA PHE A 42 0.66 5.39 2.22
C PHE A 42 1.03 3.99 2.66
N CYS A 43 0.96 3.03 1.73
CA CYS A 43 1.16 1.62 2.06
C CYS A 43 2.54 1.13 1.62
N GLY A 44 3.00 0.08 2.29
CA GLY A 44 4.23 -0.61 1.93
C GLY A 44 5.50 0.20 2.15
N GLY A 45 5.46 1.21 3.01
CA GLY A 45 6.65 1.99 3.38
C GLY A 45 7.39 1.37 4.55
N THR A 46 8.16 2.20 5.26
CA THR A 46 8.94 1.73 6.42
C THR A 46 8.04 1.16 7.50
N ASN A 47 6.96 1.86 7.84
CA ASN A 47 6.00 1.38 8.83
C ASN A 47 5.24 0.15 8.33
N GLY A 48 5.13 -0.02 7.03
CA GLY A 48 4.55 -1.21 6.40
C GLY A 48 5.56 -2.34 6.24
N GLU A 49 6.79 -2.16 6.74
CA GLU A 49 7.82 -3.19 6.77
C GLU A 49 8.20 -3.69 5.38
N PHE A 50 8.35 -2.79 4.41
CA PHE A 50 8.64 -3.15 3.02
C PHE A 50 9.87 -4.04 2.89
N PHE A 51 10.82 -3.89 3.80
CA PHE A 51 12.12 -4.59 3.74
C PHE A 51 12.01 -6.10 4.03
N VAL A 52 10.90 -6.55 4.62
CA VAL A 52 10.65 -7.99 4.85
C VAL A 52 9.66 -8.57 3.85
N LEU A 53 9.15 -7.76 2.92
CA LEU A 53 8.18 -8.21 1.92
C LEU A 53 8.92 -8.57 0.63
N ASN A 54 8.56 -9.70 0.03
CA ASN A 54 9.00 -9.99 -1.32
C ASN A 54 8.14 -9.23 -2.33
N GLU A 55 8.46 -9.32 -3.62
CA GLU A 55 7.76 -8.56 -4.64
C GLU A 55 6.27 -8.93 -4.71
N GLN A 56 5.95 -10.22 -4.65
CA GLN A 56 4.57 -10.68 -4.70
C GLN A 56 3.76 -10.10 -3.53
N GLU A 57 4.36 -10.07 -2.35
CA GLU A 57 3.72 -9.49 -1.18
C GLU A 57 3.50 -7.99 -1.32
N LYS A 58 4.48 -7.27 -1.86
CA LYS A 58 4.34 -5.83 -2.12
C LYS A 58 3.18 -5.53 -3.06
N ILE A 59 3.07 -6.32 -4.12
CA ILE A 59 1.97 -6.21 -5.07
C ILE A 59 0.64 -6.54 -4.39
N ALA A 60 0.61 -7.60 -3.59
CA ALA A 60 -0.61 -8.02 -2.89
C ALA A 60 -1.09 -6.96 -1.89
N VAL A 61 -0.17 -6.38 -1.12
CA VAL A 61 -0.49 -5.30 -0.17
C VAL A 61 -1.09 -4.11 -0.90
N THR A 62 -0.42 -3.67 -1.96
CA THR A 62 -0.88 -2.52 -2.74
C THR A 62 -2.24 -2.78 -3.37
N THR A 63 -2.41 -3.95 -3.98
CA THR A 63 -3.68 -4.33 -4.61
C THR A 63 -4.82 -4.35 -3.60
N THR A 64 -4.57 -4.93 -2.43
CA THR A 64 -5.57 -4.99 -1.35
C THR A 64 -5.97 -3.59 -0.90
N CYS A 65 -5.00 -2.71 -0.72
CA CYS A 65 -5.26 -1.34 -0.29
C CYS A 65 -6.06 -0.56 -1.33
N VAL A 66 -5.66 -0.65 -2.59
CA VAL A 66 -6.37 0.03 -3.70
C VAL A 66 -7.80 -0.47 -3.79
N ASP A 67 -8.00 -1.79 -3.70
CA ASP A 67 -9.31 -2.39 -3.81
C ASP A 67 -10.23 -1.93 -2.67
N GLU A 68 -9.73 -1.94 -1.44
CA GLU A 68 -10.53 -1.54 -0.29
C GLU A 68 -10.85 -0.05 -0.32
N ILE A 69 -9.90 0.78 -0.73
CA ILE A 69 -10.13 2.23 -0.85
C ILE A 69 -11.20 2.52 -1.90
N ASN A 70 -11.14 1.82 -3.03
CA ASN A 70 -12.15 1.93 -4.09
C ASN A 70 -12.47 3.39 -4.44
N GLY A 71 -11.46 4.22 -4.60
CA GLY A 71 -11.62 5.62 -4.99
C GLY A 71 -12.06 6.59 -3.90
N ARG A 72 -12.28 6.11 -2.68
CA ARG A 72 -12.83 6.96 -1.60
C ARG A 72 -11.80 7.88 -0.94
N ALA A 73 -10.51 7.60 -1.13
CA ALA A 73 -9.44 8.39 -0.53
C ALA A 73 -8.18 8.22 -1.38
N PRO A 74 -7.18 9.12 -1.23
CA PRO A 74 -5.90 8.92 -1.93
C PRO A 74 -5.17 7.67 -1.41
N VAL A 75 -4.51 6.97 -2.33
CA VAL A 75 -3.64 5.84 -2.00
C VAL A 75 -2.31 6.01 -2.70
N VAL A 76 -1.25 6.03 -1.89
CA VAL A 76 0.14 6.14 -2.33
C VAL A 76 0.86 4.87 -1.90
N ALA A 77 1.66 4.31 -2.77
CA ALA A 77 2.41 3.10 -2.46
C ALA A 77 3.91 3.35 -2.59
N HIS A 78 4.65 2.80 -1.65
CA HIS A 78 6.10 2.85 -1.67
C HIS A 78 6.62 1.81 -2.67
N ASN A 79 7.61 2.20 -3.47
CA ASN A 79 8.24 1.29 -4.44
C ASN A 79 9.76 1.24 -4.29
N GLY A 80 10.29 1.70 -3.17
CA GLY A 80 11.74 1.77 -2.97
C GLY A 80 12.37 0.39 -2.90
N GLU A 81 13.51 0.24 -3.59
CA GLU A 81 14.34 -0.94 -3.59
C GLU A 81 15.78 -0.50 -3.44
N ILE A 82 16.69 -1.46 -3.26
CA ILE A 82 18.10 -1.14 -3.04
C ILE A 82 18.69 -0.47 -4.28
N SER A 83 18.40 -0.98 -5.47
CA SER A 83 18.92 -0.40 -6.70
C SER A 83 17.88 0.50 -7.37
N THR A 84 18.38 1.53 -8.08
CA THR A 84 17.53 2.40 -8.89
C THR A 84 16.77 1.60 -9.94
N ARG A 85 17.45 0.65 -10.58
CA ARG A 85 16.82 -0.19 -11.61
C ARG A 85 15.61 -0.94 -11.07
N GLU A 86 15.74 -1.57 -9.90
CA GLU A 86 14.65 -2.33 -9.30
C GLU A 86 13.54 -1.42 -8.81
N THR A 87 13.87 -0.25 -8.29
CA THR A 87 12.88 0.75 -7.90
C THR A 87 12.00 1.16 -9.08
N ILE A 88 12.62 1.41 -10.24
CA ILE A 88 11.90 1.77 -11.46
C ILE A 88 11.02 0.61 -11.92
N ARG A 89 11.59 -0.59 -11.94
CA ARG A 89 10.86 -1.79 -12.40
C ARG A 89 9.63 -2.05 -11.54
N LEU A 90 9.79 -2.03 -10.23
CA LEU A 90 8.68 -2.23 -9.29
C LEU A 90 7.66 -1.09 -9.41
N GLY A 91 8.15 0.14 -9.54
CA GLY A 91 7.27 1.31 -9.69
C GLY A 91 6.35 1.21 -10.89
N LYS A 92 6.86 0.69 -12.01
CA LYS A 92 6.04 0.48 -13.20
C LYS A 92 4.92 -0.54 -12.96
N GLN A 93 5.21 -1.59 -12.19
CA GLN A 93 4.19 -2.58 -11.84
C GLN A 93 3.15 -1.99 -10.90
N ILE A 94 3.59 -1.29 -9.86
CA ILE A 94 2.70 -0.68 -8.87
C ILE A 94 1.80 0.37 -9.53
N ALA A 95 2.33 1.15 -10.45
CA ALA A 95 1.56 2.18 -11.15
C ALA A 95 0.34 1.61 -11.88
N ARG A 96 0.38 0.35 -12.26
CA ARG A 96 -0.72 -0.32 -12.97
C ARG A 96 -1.82 -0.82 -12.04
N LEU A 97 -1.61 -0.74 -10.72
CA LEU A 97 -2.55 -1.28 -9.75
C LEU A 97 -3.64 -0.28 -9.35
N GLY A 98 -3.54 0.96 -9.79
CA GLY A 98 -4.57 1.97 -9.51
C GLY A 98 -4.22 2.92 -8.38
N VAL A 99 -2.96 3.00 -7.99
CA VAL A 99 -2.50 4.00 -7.01
C VAL A 99 -2.58 5.41 -7.59
N ASP A 100 -2.69 6.40 -6.73
CA ASP A 100 -2.74 7.82 -7.12
C ASP A 100 -1.36 8.44 -7.23
#